data_484c6ba4bbbca9eb7da78596a2cda7f6
#
_entry.id   484c6ba4bbbca9eb7da78596a2cda7f6
#
_cell.length_a   1.000
_cell.length_b   1.000
_cell.length_c   1.000
_cell.angle_alpha   90.00
_cell.angle_beta   90.00
_cell.angle_gamma   90.00
#
_symmetry.space_group_name_H-M   'P 1'
#
loop_
_entity.id
_entity.type
_entity.pdbx_description
1 polymer ?
#
loop_
_entity_poly.entity_id
_entity_poly.type
_entity_poly.pdbx_seq_one_letter_code
_entity_poly.pdbx_strand_id
1 'polypeptide(L)'
;MDASQSATAADQGRRVFLKQSLVVSAAAAALGNLPGLAQAEPLSQRYPDPLINILDPSFMDLRIFNASVEKLATGLRWAEGPVWVGDGRYLLVSDIPNNRIVRWDEITGSLSVYRENSNFSNGMCRDRQGRLLVCEGSTTSSEGRRITRTEHNGTLTVLADSFEGKPFNSPNDIVCKRDGSVWFTDPPFQTGNNYEGHKVTPVQPHAVYRIDGETGRVNRVIDDLAGPNGLCFSPDEKTLYVVEGRAKPNRLIWAITVKADGTLGERRKHIEGLDYAAIDGIKCDESGNLWCGWGGNGDPKADLEKLDGVRVFNPQGKAIGHISLPERCPNVCFGGREGNRLFMAGSHSLYSLFVNTRGATFA
;
A
#
# COMPACT_ATOMS: atom_id res chain seq x y z
N MET A 1 -82.30 -12.59 26.66
CA MET A 1 -81.43 -11.70 27.47
C MET A 1 -80.02 -12.02 27.18
N ASP A 2 -79.35 -11.12 26.81
CA ASP A 2 -78.26 -10.92 25.88
C ASP A 2 -76.88 -11.31 26.43
N ALA A 3 -76.19 -12.10 25.69
CA ALA A 3 -74.84 -12.53 26.02
C ALA A 3 -73.82 -12.19 24.88
N SER A 4 -73.90 -10.98 24.31
CA SER A 4 -73.12 -10.62 23.09
C SER A 4 -72.26 -9.36 23.21
N GLN A 5 -71.86 -8.93 24.38
CA GLN A 5 -71.08 -7.67 24.50
C GLN A 5 -69.67 -7.79 25.20
N SER A 6 -69.09 -8.98 25.45
CA SER A 6 -67.79 -9.06 26.12
C SER A 6 -66.61 -9.48 25.24
N ALA A 7 -66.77 -9.64 23.91
CA ALA A 7 -65.69 -10.16 23.04
C ALA A 7 -64.91 -9.09 22.25
N THR A 8 -65.31 -7.82 22.30
CA THR A 8 -64.71 -6.79 21.36
C THR A 8 -63.54 -6.01 21.91
N ALA A 9 -63.33 -5.86 23.20
CA ALA A 9 -62.25 -5.06 23.76
C ALA A 9 -60.90 -5.80 23.79
N ALA A 10 -60.93 -7.13 24.04
CA ALA A 10 -59.69 -7.92 24.06
C ALA A 10 -59.09 -8.17 22.67
N ASP A 11 -59.93 -8.23 21.62
CA ASP A 11 -59.49 -8.46 20.24
C ASP A 11 -58.92 -7.17 19.60
N GLN A 12 -59.42 -6.01 19.96
CA GLN A 12 -58.86 -4.73 19.51
C GLN A 12 -57.48 -4.44 20.12
N GLY A 13 -57.27 -4.78 21.41
CA GLY A 13 -55.98 -4.64 22.07
C GLY A 13 -54.92 -5.55 21.48
N ARG A 14 -55.28 -6.80 21.14
CA ARG A 14 -54.34 -7.72 20.45
C ARG A 14 -53.99 -7.27 19.02
N ARG A 15 -54.93 -6.73 18.26
CA ARG A 15 -54.68 -6.23 16.91
C ARG A 15 -53.81 -4.95 16.90
N VAL A 16 -53.94 -4.09 17.89
CA VAL A 16 -53.11 -2.90 18.06
C VAL A 16 -51.70 -3.29 18.47
N PHE A 17 -51.58 -4.24 19.42
CA PHE A 17 -50.26 -4.73 19.86
C PHE A 17 -49.50 -5.46 18.76
N LEU A 18 -50.17 -6.31 17.96
CA LEU A 18 -49.59 -6.98 16.80
C LEU A 18 -49.19 -6.00 15.68
N LYS A 19 -49.96 -4.93 15.45
CA LYS A 19 -49.61 -3.90 14.47
C LYS A 19 -48.41 -3.05 14.94
N GLN A 20 -48.33 -2.72 16.24
CA GLN A 20 -47.20 -2.00 16.78
C GLN A 20 -45.91 -2.88 16.81
N SER A 21 -46.04 -4.17 17.12
CA SER A 21 -44.91 -5.11 17.05
C SER A 21 -44.40 -5.33 15.62
N LEU A 22 -45.30 -5.34 14.63
CA LEU A 22 -44.95 -5.44 13.21
C LEU A 22 -44.28 -4.16 12.68
N VAL A 23 -44.72 -2.98 13.14
CA VAL A 23 -44.11 -1.70 12.76
C VAL A 23 -42.71 -1.56 13.40
N VAL A 24 -42.53 -1.99 14.64
CA VAL A 24 -41.20 -1.98 15.29
C VAL A 24 -40.28 -3.00 14.63
N SER A 25 -40.75 -4.19 14.25
CA SER A 25 -39.97 -5.17 13.50
C SER A 25 -39.62 -4.72 12.07
N ALA A 26 -40.54 -4.01 11.40
CA ALA A 26 -40.28 -3.44 10.07
C ALA A 26 -39.31 -2.24 10.14
N ALA A 27 -39.37 -1.43 11.19
CA ALA A 27 -38.39 -0.34 11.42
C ALA A 27 -37.01 -0.88 11.80
N ALA A 28 -36.92 -1.95 12.58
CA ALA A 28 -35.67 -2.62 12.88
C ALA A 28 -35.04 -3.30 11.63
N ALA A 29 -35.91 -3.89 10.77
CA ALA A 29 -35.42 -4.47 9.50
C ALA A 29 -35.02 -3.38 8.46
N ALA A 30 -35.68 -2.20 8.50
CA ALA A 30 -35.30 -1.06 7.65
C ALA A 30 -34.01 -0.35 8.13
N LEU A 31 -33.74 -0.37 9.43
CA LEU A 31 -32.43 0.11 9.97
C LEU A 31 -31.28 -0.86 9.72
N GLY A 32 -31.56 -2.16 9.50
CA GLY A 32 -30.56 -3.16 9.13
C GLY A 32 -30.11 -3.08 7.67
N ASN A 33 -30.76 -2.28 6.83
CA ASN A 33 -30.42 -2.06 5.42
C ASN A 33 -29.96 -0.63 5.11
N LEU A 34 -29.64 0.17 6.11
CA LEU A 34 -28.71 1.28 5.87
C LEU A 34 -27.37 0.61 5.46
N PRO A 35 -26.74 1.02 4.35
CA PRO A 35 -25.41 0.52 4.04
C PRO A 35 -24.56 0.79 5.29
N GLY A 36 -24.31 -0.27 6.06
CA GLY A 36 -23.50 -0.18 7.27
C GLY A 36 -22.21 0.50 6.89
N LEU A 37 -21.77 1.44 7.68
CA LEU A 37 -20.39 1.94 7.61
C LEU A 37 -19.54 0.68 7.50
N ALA A 38 -18.78 0.53 6.42
CA ALA A 38 -17.88 -0.59 6.27
C ALA A 38 -16.85 -0.48 7.41
N GLN A 39 -17.06 -1.25 8.47
CA GLN A 39 -16.16 -1.23 9.62
C GLN A 39 -14.97 -2.11 9.29
N ALA A 40 -13.80 -1.65 9.70
CA ALA A 40 -12.60 -2.49 9.72
C ALA A 40 -12.87 -3.71 10.61
N GLU A 41 -12.66 -4.91 10.08
CA GLU A 41 -12.90 -6.16 10.79
C GLU A 41 -11.56 -6.77 11.22
N PRO A 42 -11.33 -7.02 12.52
CA PRO A 42 -10.13 -7.73 12.96
C PRO A 42 -10.14 -9.16 12.44
N LEU A 43 -9.01 -9.61 11.90
CA LEU A 43 -8.83 -10.99 11.43
C LEU A 43 -8.77 -11.99 12.59
N SER A 44 -8.47 -11.52 13.81
CA SER A 44 -8.44 -12.32 15.03
C SER A 44 -9.18 -11.63 16.16
N GLN A 45 -9.91 -12.41 16.97
CA GLN A 45 -10.56 -11.94 18.20
C GLN A 45 -9.64 -12.13 19.44
N ARG A 46 -8.39 -12.54 19.26
CA ARG A 46 -7.46 -12.86 20.34
C ARG A 46 -6.43 -11.76 20.52
N TYR A 47 -6.04 -11.50 21.76
CA TYR A 47 -4.93 -10.63 22.13
C TYR A 47 -3.90 -11.39 22.95
N PRO A 48 -2.60 -11.25 22.66
CA PRO A 48 -2.07 -10.58 21.47
C PRO A 48 -2.51 -11.29 20.19
N ASP A 49 -2.63 -10.53 19.10
CA ASP A 49 -3.03 -11.08 17.79
C ASP A 49 -2.01 -12.14 17.32
N PRO A 50 -2.44 -13.40 17.06
CA PRO A 50 -1.56 -14.48 16.63
C PRO A 50 -0.94 -14.27 15.25
N LEU A 51 -1.46 -13.35 14.44
CA LEU A 51 -0.88 -12.98 13.16
C LEU A 51 0.40 -12.14 13.29
N ILE A 52 0.67 -11.60 14.51
CA ILE A 52 1.86 -10.79 14.77
C ILE A 52 2.94 -11.69 15.37
N ASN A 53 3.86 -12.16 14.53
CA ASN A 53 4.92 -13.08 14.91
C ASN A 53 6.18 -12.33 15.35
N ILE A 54 6.61 -12.57 16.59
CA ILE A 54 7.84 -12.04 17.18
C ILE A 54 8.99 -12.95 16.75
N LEU A 55 9.90 -12.47 15.92
CA LEU A 55 11.08 -13.21 15.49
C LEU A 55 12.31 -12.86 16.34
N ASP A 56 12.31 -11.66 16.93
CA ASP A 56 13.29 -11.19 17.89
C ASP A 56 12.62 -10.37 18.98
N PRO A 57 13.04 -10.45 20.25
CA PRO A 57 12.42 -9.71 21.36
C PRO A 57 12.30 -8.20 21.13
N SER A 58 13.18 -7.57 20.35
CA SER A 58 13.11 -6.14 20.04
C SER A 58 11.86 -5.73 19.27
N PHE A 59 11.19 -6.67 18.59
CA PHE A 59 9.92 -6.36 17.94
C PHE A 59 8.77 -6.10 18.92
N MET A 60 8.89 -6.55 20.17
CA MET A 60 7.88 -6.29 21.20
C MET A 60 7.68 -4.81 21.48
N ASP A 61 8.73 -4.00 21.32
CA ASP A 61 8.68 -2.54 21.49
C ASP A 61 7.88 -1.84 20.38
N LEU A 62 7.76 -2.49 19.23
CA LEU A 62 7.02 -1.99 18.06
C LEU A 62 5.55 -2.47 18.05
N ARG A 63 5.22 -3.47 18.86
CA ARG A 63 3.87 -4.05 18.93
C ARG A 63 3.02 -3.34 19.98
N ILE A 64 1.77 -3.02 19.63
CA ILE A 64 0.74 -2.65 20.60
C ILE A 64 -0.01 -3.92 21.00
N PHE A 65 -0.06 -4.24 22.29
CA PHE A 65 -0.59 -5.52 22.81
C PHE A 65 -2.03 -5.80 22.36
N ASN A 66 -2.89 -4.79 22.39
CA ASN A 66 -4.31 -4.87 22.07
C ASN A 66 -4.67 -4.34 20.67
N ALA A 67 -3.70 -4.23 19.78
CA ALA A 67 -3.93 -3.97 18.36
C ALA A 67 -4.04 -5.30 17.60
N SER A 68 -4.95 -5.35 16.62
CA SER A 68 -5.15 -6.48 15.73
C SER A 68 -4.92 -6.07 14.28
N VAL A 69 -4.56 -7.02 13.44
CA VAL A 69 -4.62 -6.86 11.99
C VAL A 69 -6.08 -6.75 11.58
N GLU A 70 -6.43 -5.64 10.97
CA GLU A 70 -7.78 -5.32 10.49
C GLU A 70 -7.85 -5.42 8.97
N LYS A 71 -8.89 -6.04 8.43
CA LYS A 71 -9.23 -5.97 7.02
C LYS A 71 -10.14 -4.76 6.80
N LEU A 72 -9.68 -3.81 6.00
CA LEU A 72 -10.36 -2.54 5.73
C LEU A 72 -11.32 -2.62 4.55
N ALA A 73 -10.91 -3.30 3.49
CA ALA A 73 -11.66 -3.43 2.25
C ALA A 73 -11.17 -4.64 1.43
N THR A 74 -11.98 -5.07 0.47
CA THR A 74 -11.66 -6.14 -0.48
C THR A 74 -12.26 -5.85 -1.85
N GLY A 75 -11.99 -6.70 -2.85
CA GLY A 75 -12.53 -6.57 -4.20
C GLY A 75 -11.59 -5.87 -5.18
N LEU A 76 -10.32 -5.76 -4.82
CA LEU A 76 -9.24 -5.33 -5.70
C LEU A 76 -8.71 -6.52 -6.51
N ARG A 77 -7.89 -6.27 -7.52
CA ARG A 77 -7.24 -7.32 -8.31
C ARG A 77 -5.75 -7.44 -8.04
N TRP A 78 -5.09 -6.33 -7.84
CA TRP A 78 -3.70 -6.24 -7.41
C TRP A 78 -3.48 -4.86 -6.81
N ALA A 79 -3.60 -4.78 -5.48
CA ALA A 79 -3.49 -3.54 -4.73
C ALA A 79 -2.02 -3.16 -4.54
N GLU A 80 -1.65 -1.96 -4.97
CA GLU A 80 -0.29 -1.44 -4.93
C GLU A 80 -0.21 0.05 -4.57
N GLY A 81 1.00 0.53 -4.33
CA GLY A 81 1.34 1.92 -4.14
C GLY A 81 0.50 2.65 -3.09
N PRO A 82 0.29 2.10 -1.90
CA PRO A 82 -0.53 2.76 -0.90
C PRO A 82 0.12 4.07 -0.45
N VAL A 83 -0.68 5.14 -0.36
CA VAL A 83 -0.24 6.44 0.17
C VAL A 83 -1.32 7.07 1.03
N TRP A 84 -0.93 7.51 2.23
CA TRP A 84 -1.81 8.19 3.16
C TRP A 84 -1.91 9.68 2.87
N VAL A 85 -3.13 10.22 2.85
CA VAL A 85 -3.41 11.66 2.74
C VAL A 85 -3.99 12.15 4.06
N GLY A 86 -3.11 12.66 4.92
CA GLY A 86 -3.42 13.01 6.31
C GLY A 86 -4.47 14.10 6.44
N ASP A 87 -4.39 15.15 5.60
CA ASP A 87 -5.33 16.27 5.62
C ASP A 87 -6.78 15.85 5.34
N GLY A 88 -6.94 14.84 4.46
CA GLY A 88 -8.24 14.30 4.09
C GLY A 88 -8.62 13.03 4.85
N ARG A 89 -7.72 12.48 5.68
CA ARG A 89 -7.90 11.23 6.42
C ARG A 89 -8.35 10.07 5.52
N TYR A 90 -7.61 9.84 4.43
CA TYR A 90 -7.89 8.74 3.52
C TYR A 90 -6.62 8.10 2.97
N LEU A 91 -6.73 6.84 2.59
CA LEU A 91 -5.71 6.08 1.91
C LEU A 91 -6.03 6.02 0.41
N LEU A 92 -5.06 6.30 -0.43
CA LEU A 92 -5.13 5.99 -1.86
C LEU A 92 -4.34 4.71 -2.14
N VAL A 93 -4.84 3.90 -3.07
CA VAL A 93 -4.23 2.64 -3.48
C VAL A 93 -4.47 2.44 -4.97
N SER A 94 -3.44 2.03 -5.68
CA SER A 94 -3.54 1.61 -7.08
C SER A 94 -4.16 0.21 -7.16
N ASP A 95 -5.24 0.06 -7.92
CA ASP A 95 -5.82 -1.23 -8.32
C ASP A 95 -5.43 -1.47 -9.78
N ILE A 96 -4.19 -1.95 -9.96
CA ILE A 96 -3.47 -1.90 -11.24
C ILE A 96 -4.25 -2.56 -12.39
N PRO A 97 -4.70 -3.85 -12.29
CA PRO A 97 -5.36 -4.48 -13.42
C PRO A 97 -6.72 -3.86 -13.78
N ASN A 98 -7.35 -3.18 -12.83
CA ASN A 98 -8.58 -2.42 -13.05
C ASN A 98 -8.31 -0.99 -13.56
N ASN A 99 -7.04 -0.63 -13.77
CA ASN A 99 -6.61 0.67 -14.29
C ASN A 99 -7.22 1.87 -13.55
N ARG A 100 -7.21 1.81 -12.20
CA ARG A 100 -7.81 2.84 -11.35
C ARG A 100 -7.02 3.05 -10.06
N ILE A 101 -7.18 4.22 -9.45
CA ILE A 101 -6.80 4.51 -8.07
C ILE A 101 -8.06 4.51 -7.24
N VAL A 102 -8.07 3.78 -6.14
CA VAL A 102 -9.16 3.74 -5.17
C VAL A 102 -8.81 4.56 -3.93
N ARG A 103 -9.83 5.06 -3.25
CA ARG A 103 -9.76 5.78 -1.99
C ARG A 103 -10.51 5.00 -0.91
N TRP A 104 -9.81 4.65 0.16
CA TRP A 104 -10.42 4.21 1.40
C TRP A 104 -10.50 5.38 2.37
N ASP A 105 -11.68 5.69 2.85
CA ASP A 105 -11.94 6.81 3.77
C ASP A 105 -11.92 6.31 5.21
N GLU A 106 -11.06 6.88 6.06
CA GLU A 106 -10.90 6.43 7.45
C GLU A 106 -12.13 6.72 8.32
N ILE A 107 -12.89 7.76 8.00
CA ILE A 107 -14.04 8.18 8.83
C ILE A 107 -15.24 7.29 8.54
N THR A 108 -15.48 6.98 7.27
CA THR A 108 -16.66 6.22 6.84
C THR A 108 -16.37 4.74 6.65
N GLY A 109 -15.09 4.34 6.56
CA GLY A 109 -14.66 2.98 6.21
C GLY A 109 -14.96 2.60 4.76
N SER A 110 -15.47 3.52 3.94
CA SER A 110 -15.90 3.22 2.58
C SER A 110 -14.75 3.21 1.58
N LEU A 111 -14.84 2.32 0.58
CA LEU A 111 -13.96 2.29 -0.58
C LEU A 111 -14.69 2.92 -1.77
N SER A 112 -14.03 3.83 -2.47
CA SER A 112 -14.56 4.50 -3.67
C SER A 112 -13.46 4.65 -4.72
N VAL A 113 -13.85 4.96 -5.95
CA VAL A 113 -12.88 5.28 -7.01
C VAL A 113 -12.44 6.73 -6.86
N TYR A 114 -11.12 6.95 -6.79
CA TYR A 114 -10.51 8.28 -6.77
C TYR A 114 -10.16 8.76 -8.18
N ARG A 115 -9.59 7.87 -9.02
CA ARG A 115 -9.23 8.16 -10.41
C ARG A 115 -9.46 6.94 -11.28
N GLU A 116 -10.28 7.10 -12.31
CA GLU A 116 -10.40 6.15 -13.42
C GLU A 116 -9.28 6.37 -14.45
N ASN A 117 -8.99 5.34 -15.24
CA ASN A 117 -8.00 5.41 -16.32
C ASN A 117 -6.65 5.97 -15.83
N SER A 118 -6.13 5.36 -14.77
CA SER A 118 -4.91 5.81 -14.09
C SER A 118 -3.61 5.49 -14.86
N ASN A 119 -3.68 5.03 -16.12
CA ASN A 119 -2.59 4.48 -16.90
C ASN A 119 -1.85 3.35 -16.16
N PHE A 120 -2.64 2.45 -15.57
CA PHE A 120 -2.11 1.35 -14.76
C PHE A 120 -1.11 1.86 -13.73
N SER A 121 -1.55 2.87 -12.93
CA SER A 121 -0.74 3.43 -11.85
C SER A 121 -0.27 2.36 -10.89
N ASN A 122 0.93 2.54 -10.33
CA ASN A 122 1.54 1.66 -9.35
C ASN A 122 1.93 2.47 -8.10
N GLY A 123 3.20 2.65 -7.82
CA GLY A 123 3.69 3.39 -6.66
C GLY A 123 3.20 4.82 -6.60
N MET A 124 2.89 5.26 -5.39
CA MET A 124 2.48 6.64 -5.10
C MET A 124 3.19 7.17 -3.86
N CYS A 125 3.47 8.46 -3.85
CA CYS A 125 3.89 9.18 -2.65
C CYS A 125 3.36 10.62 -2.69
N ARG A 126 3.54 11.36 -1.59
CA ARG A 126 3.28 12.80 -1.57
C ARG A 126 4.60 13.56 -1.68
N ASP A 127 4.59 14.67 -2.38
CA ASP A 127 5.71 15.60 -2.35
C ASP A 127 5.69 16.49 -1.09
N ARG A 128 6.68 17.38 -0.96
CA ARG A 128 6.83 18.22 0.22
C ARG A 128 5.73 19.27 0.39
N GLN A 129 4.96 19.53 -0.65
CA GLN A 129 3.77 20.38 -0.64
C GLN A 129 2.48 19.59 -0.47
N GLY A 130 2.58 18.27 -0.26
CA GLY A 130 1.43 17.39 -0.06
C GLY A 130 0.71 16.99 -1.35
N ARG A 131 1.29 17.26 -2.54
CA ARG A 131 0.72 16.88 -3.83
C ARG A 131 1.01 15.42 -4.12
N LEU A 132 0.08 14.75 -4.80
CA LEU A 132 0.20 13.34 -5.14
C LEU A 132 1.15 13.13 -6.32
N LEU A 133 2.18 12.31 -6.12
CA LEU A 133 3.07 11.79 -7.15
C LEU A 133 2.67 10.36 -7.48
N VAL A 134 2.64 10.01 -8.77
CA VAL A 134 2.18 8.71 -9.26
C VAL A 134 3.14 8.16 -10.31
N CYS A 135 3.54 6.90 -10.15
CA CYS A 135 4.10 6.09 -11.22
C CYS A 135 2.97 5.59 -12.12
N GLU A 136 2.92 6.02 -13.38
CA GLU A 136 1.99 5.51 -14.39
C GLU A 136 2.73 4.49 -15.25
N GLY A 137 2.36 3.21 -15.09
CA GLY A 137 3.24 2.10 -15.45
C GLY A 137 3.06 1.55 -16.84
N SER A 138 1.93 1.73 -17.50
CA SER A 138 1.77 1.07 -18.79
C SER A 138 0.65 1.60 -19.67
N THR A 139 1.03 2.00 -20.88
CA THR A 139 0.14 2.04 -22.05
C THR A 139 0.88 1.45 -23.23
N THR A 140 0.17 1.23 -24.33
CA THR A 140 0.78 0.82 -25.62
C THR A 140 1.59 1.97 -26.25
N SER A 141 1.31 3.23 -25.88
CA SER A 141 2.05 4.41 -26.32
C SER A 141 3.16 4.77 -25.33
N SER A 142 4.14 5.55 -25.79
CA SER A 142 5.16 6.13 -24.92
C SER A 142 4.59 7.13 -23.90
N GLU A 143 3.43 7.70 -24.18
CA GLU A 143 2.84 8.78 -23.40
C GLU A 143 2.29 8.35 -22.04
N GLY A 144 2.14 7.07 -21.80
CA GLY A 144 1.53 6.59 -20.56
C GLY A 144 2.51 6.03 -19.53
N ARG A 145 3.79 5.87 -19.86
CA ARG A 145 4.82 5.38 -18.93
C ARG A 145 5.59 6.57 -18.39
N ARG A 146 5.12 7.13 -17.28
CA ARG A 146 5.56 8.44 -16.82
C ARG A 146 5.40 8.62 -15.33
N ILE A 147 6.02 9.67 -14.81
CA ILE A 147 5.80 10.18 -13.46
C ILE A 147 4.91 11.41 -13.56
N THR A 148 3.81 11.39 -12.84
CA THR A 148 2.86 12.51 -12.79
C THR A 148 2.73 13.10 -11.40
N ARG A 149 2.30 14.35 -11.34
CA ARG A 149 1.94 15.05 -10.11
C ARG A 149 0.55 15.65 -10.25
N THR A 150 -0.31 15.38 -9.27
CA THR A 150 -1.61 16.03 -9.16
C THR A 150 -1.46 17.31 -8.36
N GLU A 151 -1.68 18.44 -8.98
CA GLU A 151 -1.60 19.75 -8.35
C GLU A 151 -2.81 19.97 -7.41
N HIS A 152 -2.75 20.93 -6.50
CA HIS A 152 -3.84 21.24 -5.57
C HIS A 152 -5.16 21.64 -6.23
N ASN A 153 -5.11 22.15 -7.46
CA ASN A 153 -6.31 22.46 -8.26
C ASN A 153 -6.83 21.27 -9.06
N GLY A 154 -6.25 20.06 -8.88
CA GLY A 154 -6.61 18.84 -9.59
C GLY A 154 -5.95 18.66 -10.96
N THR A 155 -5.17 19.63 -11.45
CA THR A 155 -4.45 19.50 -12.74
C THR A 155 -3.38 18.42 -12.62
N LEU A 156 -3.24 17.59 -13.68
CA LEU A 156 -2.20 16.60 -13.79
C LEU A 156 -0.98 17.18 -14.54
N THR A 157 0.16 17.22 -13.88
CA THR A 157 1.44 17.66 -14.44
C THR A 157 2.33 16.44 -14.67
N VAL A 158 2.85 16.28 -15.89
CA VAL A 158 3.88 15.28 -16.21
C VAL A 158 5.24 15.82 -15.74
N LEU A 159 5.90 15.08 -14.85
CA LEU A 159 7.25 15.43 -14.37
C LEU A 159 8.34 14.79 -15.21
N ALA A 160 8.12 13.58 -15.70
CA ALA A 160 9.03 12.84 -16.58
C ALA A 160 8.25 11.75 -17.34
N ASP A 161 8.50 11.58 -18.63
CA ASP A 161 7.93 10.53 -19.50
C ASP A 161 8.99 9.77 -20.28
N SER A 162 10.24 10.22 -20.21
CA SER A 162 11.34 9.67 -21.01
C SER A 162 12.70 9.99 -20.40
N PHE A 163 13.71 9.24 -20.80
CA PHE A 163 15.10 9.50 -20.51
C PHE A 163 15.93 9.30 -21.79
N GLU A 164 16.75 10.31 -22.17
CA GLU A 164 17.56 10.32 -23.40
C GLU A 164 16.73 10.01 -24.67
N GLY A 165 15.51 10.58 -24.74
CA GLY A 165 14.61 10.42 -25.87
C GLY A 165 13.94 9.05 -25.99
N LYS A 166 14.08 8.17 -25.00
CA LYS A 166 13.42 6.86 -24.95
C LYS A 166 12.40 6.81 -23.81
N PRO A 167 11.22 6.20 -24.01
CA PRO A 167 10.23 6.04 -22.97
C PRO A 167 10.75 5.16 -21.84
N PHE A 168 10.24 5.37 -20.62
CA PHE A 168 10.47 4.47 -19.49
C PHE A 168 9.92 3.05 -19.77
N ASN A 169 10.37 2.07 -19.02
CA ASN A 169 9.85 0.70 -19.10
C ASN A 169 8.47 0.57 -18.49
N SER A 170 8.36 0.68 -17.18
CA SER A 170 7.12 0.80 -16.40
C SER A 170 7.45 1.31 -15.01
N PRO A 171 7.43 2.65 -14.80
CA PRO A 171 7.68 3.22 -13.49
C PRO A 171 6.88 2.50 -12.39
N ASN A 172 7.57 2.04 -11.33
CA ASN A 172 7.00 1.09 -10.38
C ASN A 172 6.79 1.71 -9.00
N ASP A 173 7.84 1.96 -8.21
CA ASP A 173 7.70 2.60 -6.90
C ASP A 173 8.41 3.95 -6.84
N ILE A 174 8.02 4.82 -5.91
CA ILE A 174 8.40 6.23 -5.91
C ILE A 174 8.53 6.78 -4.49
N VAL A 175 9.51 7.63 -4.27
CA VAL A 175 9.73 8.36 -3.01
C VAL A 175 10.19 9.80 -3.29
N CYS A 176 9.71 10.74 -2.47
CA CYS A 176 10.14 12.13 -2.50
C CYS A 176 11.07 12.41 -1.32
N LYS A 177 12.26 12.95 -1.61
CA LYS A 177 13.25 13.36 -0.61
C LYS A 177 12.98 14.76 -0.08
N ARG A 178 13.52 15.14 1.10
CA ARG A 178 13.32 16.47 1.70
C ARG A 178 13.80 17.63 0.84
N ASP A 179 14.78 17.41 -0.02
CA ASP A 179 15.26 18.41 -1.00
C ASP A 179 14.32 18.61 -2.20
N GLY A 180 13.18 17.91 -2.22
CA GLY A 180 12.19 17.96 -3.30
C GLY A 180 12.52 17.04 -4.48
N SER A 181 13.66 16.37 -4.49
CA SER A 181 13.98 15.40 -5.54
C SER A 181 13.07 14.18 -5.43
N VAL A 182 12.67 13.65 -6.59
CA VAL A 182 11.78 12.49 -6.72
C VAL A 182 12.58 11.31 -7.26
N TRP A 183 12.53 10.19 -6.58
CA TRP A 183 13.26 8.98 -6.95
C TRP A 183 12.27 7.86 -7.25
N PHE A 184 12.48 7.15 -8.36
CA PHE A 184 11.58 6.06 -8.75
C PHE A 184 12.33 4.91 -9.42
N THR A 185 11.73 3.73 -9.35
CA THR A 185 12.22 2.52 -10.01
C THR A 185 11.50 2.30 -11.33
N ASP A 186 12.20 1.77 -12.34
CA ASP A 186 11.68 1.54 -13.68
C ASP A 186 12.01 0.13 -14.22
N PRO A 187 11.46 -0.93 -13.60
CA PRO A 187 11.56 -2.28 -14.13
C PRO A 187 10.50 -2.52 -15.21
N PRO A 188 10.64 -3.52 -16.08
CA PRO A 188 9.64 -3.86 -17.10
C PRO A 188 8.54 -4.80 -16.57
N PHE A 189 8.03 -4.60 -15.34
CA PHE A 189 7.08 -5.55 -14.77
C PHE A 189 5.73 -5.49 -15.46
N GLN A 190 5.14 -4.30 -15.58
CA GLN A 190 3.82 -4.10 -16.15
C GLN A 190 3.82 -4.18 -17.68
N THR A 191 4.98 -4.04 -18.31
CA THR A 191 5.13 -4.21 -19.76
C THR A 191 5.43 -5.66 -20.17
N GLY A 192 5.56 -6.57 -19.21
CA GLY A 192 5.81 -7.99 -19.46
C GLY A 192 4.57 -8.81 -19.85
N ASN A 193 3.37 -8.32 -19.54
CA ASN A 193 2.10 -9.02 -19.77
C ASN A 193 0.95 -8.04 -20.08
N ASN A 194 -0.27 -8.58 -20.31
CA ASN A 194 -1.49 -7.79 -20.57
C ASN A 194 -2.48 -7.82 -19.39
N TYR A 195 -2.00 -7.99 -18.17
CA TYR A 195 -2.83 -8.00 -16.97
C TYR A 195 -2.66 -6.72 -16.14
N GLU A 196 -1.41 -6.35 -15.87
CA GLU A 196 -1.07 -5.13 -15.12
C GLU A 196 -0.80 -3.93 -16.05
N GLY A 197 -1.10 -4.06 -17.32
CA GLY A 197 -0.85 -3.07 -18.35
C GLY A 197 -0.88 -3.69 -19.74
N HIS A 198 0.00 -3.22 -20.61
CA HIS A 198 0.11 -3.70 -21.99
C HIS A 198 1.52 -4.20 -22.29
N LYS A 199 1.61 -5.39 -22.89
CA LYS A 199 2.90 -5.97 -23.27
C LYS A 199 3.58 -5.10 -24.33
N VAL A 200 4.77 -4.60 -23.99
CA VAL A 200 5.66 -3.88 -24.92
C VAL A 200 7.11 -4.32 -24.69
N THR A 201 7.95 -4.17 -25.71
CA THR A 201 9.38 -4.46 -25.59
C THR A 201 10.07 -3.32 -24.82
N PRO A 202 10.76 -3.60 -23.70
CA PRO A 202 11.56 -2.61 -23.00
C PRO A 202 12.66 -2.03 -23.89
N VAL A 203 12.90 -0.72 -23.78
CA VAL A 203 13.91 -0.01 -24.54
C VAL A 203 14.96 0.69 -23.67
N GLN A 204 14.77 0.63 -22.36
CA GLN A 204 15.68 1.11 -21.32
C GLN A 204 16.22 -0.05 -20.49
N PRO A 205 17.38 0.05 -19.85
CA PRO A 205 17.79 -0.89 -18.80
C PRO A 205 16.82 -0.82 -17.62
N HIS A 206 16.80 -1.85 -16.78
CA HIS A 206 16.14 -1.77 -15.49
C HIS A 206 16.88 -0.74 -14.64
N ALA A 207 16.22 0.29 -14.18
CA ALA A 207 16.93 1.41 -13.57
C ALA A 207 16.21 2.03 -12.38
N VAL A 208 16.97 2.78 -11.60
CA VAL A 208 16.45 3.79 -10.67
C VAL A 208 16.79 5.16 -11.25
N TYR A 209 15.80 6.04 -11.25
CA TYR A 209 15.94 7.41 -11.71
C TYR A 209 15.73 8.40 -10.58
N ARG A 210 16.34 9.58 -10.74
CA ARG A 210 16.15 10.75 -9.88
C ARG A 210 15.73 11.94 -10.73
N ILE A 211 14.60 12.56 -10.41
CA ILE A 211 14.19 13.86 -10.92
C ILE A 211 14.70 14.90 -9.91
N ASP A 212 15.50 15.82 -10.38
CA ASP A 212 16.04 16.89 -9.56
C ASP A 212 14.95 17.87 -9.12
N GLY A 213 14.89 18.21 -7.83
CA GLY A 213 13.81 18.99 -7.24
C GLY A 213 13.76 20.46 -7.70
N GLU A 214 14.88 21.03 -8.10
CA GLU A 214 14.98 22.42 -8.56
C GLU A 214 14.84 22.55 -10.07
N THR A 215 15.58 21.72 -10.80
CA THR A 215 15.71 21.83 -12.24
C THR A 215 14.75 20.95 -13.02
N GLY A 216 14.13 19.95 -12.38
CA GLY A 216 13.31 18.93 -13.03
C GLY A 216 14.12 17.97 -13.92
N ARG A 217 15.45 18.05 -13.93
CA ARG A 217 16.30 17.17 -14.73
C ARG A 217 16.21 15.73 -14.26
N VAL A 218 15.98 14.81 -15.21
CA VAL A 218 16.01 13.37 -14.94
C VAL A 218 17.44 12.85 -15.06
N ASN A 219 17.84 12.03 -14.08
CA ASN A 219 19.13 11.34 -14.06
C ASN A 219 18.89 9.87 -13.79
N ARG A 220 19.53 8.99 -14.55
CA ARG A 220 19.60 7.57 -14.25
C ARG A 220 20.72 7.36 -13.23
N VAL A 221 20.40 6.85 -12.06
CA VAL A 221 21.33 6.78 -10.92
C VAL A 221 21.79 5.36 -10.60
N ILE A 222 21.02 4.33 -11.02
CA ILE A 222 21.37 2.91 -10.91
C ILE A 222 20.78 2.20 -12.14
N ASP A 223 21.56 1.34 -12.80
CA ASP A 223 21.11 0.59 -13.99
C ASP A 223 21.68 -0.84 -14.06
N ASP A 224 22.16 -1.35 -12.95
CA ASP A 224 22.78 -2.67 -12.82
C ASP A 224 22.03 -3.62 -11.86
N LEU A 225 20.82 -3.27 -11.42
CA LEU A 225 19.98 -4.13 -10.58
C LEU A 225 19.00 -4.94 -11.44
N ALA A 226 18.82 -6.21 -11.07
CA ALA A 226 17.83 -7.07 -11.71
C ALA A 226 16.41 -6.77 -11.19
N GLY A 227 15.66 -5.94 -11.91
CA GLY A 227 14.28 -5.57 -11.57
C GLY A 227 14.19 -4.80 -10.25
N PRO A 228 14.69 -3.55 -10.19
CA PRO A 228 14.49 -2.71 -9.01
C PRO A 228 13.00 -2.52 -8.74
N ASN A 229 12.59 -2.72 -7.47
CA ASN A 229 11.19 -2.67 -7.04
C ASN A 229 11.03 -1.58 -5.98
N GLY A 230 10.58 -1.91 -4.77
CA GLY A 230 10.38 -0.95 -3.71
C GLY A 230 11.63 -0.15 -3.35
N LEU A 231 11.44 1.12 -2.99
CA LEU A 231 12.52 1.97 -2.51
C LEU A 231 12.06 2.88 -1.37
N CYS A 232 12.97 3.18 -0.44
CA CYS A 232 12.74 4.18 0.60
C CYS A 232 14.07 4.74 1.11
N PHE A 233 14.01 5.89 1.79
CA PHE A 233 15.16 6.45 2.49
C PHE A 233 15.17 6.05 3.97
N SER A 234 16.38 6.03 4.56
CA SER A 234 16.54 6.07 6.02
C SER A 234 15.96 7.38 6.60
N PRO A 235 15.68 7.44 7.92
CA PRO A 235 15.09 8.64 8.53
C PRO A 235 15.92 9.92 8.35
N ASP A 236 17.23 9.80 8.25
CA ASP A 236 18.17 10.91 7.99
C ASP A 236 18.42 11.15 6.49
N GLU A 237 17.80 10.36 5.61
CA GLU A 237 17.93 10.39 4.16
C GLU A 237 19.36 10.22 3.61
N LYS A 238 20.26 9.68 4.42
CA LYS A 238 21.64 9.38 3.99
C LYS A 238 21.83 7.99 3.41
N THR A 239 20.80 7.15 3.51
CA THR A 239 20.77 5.81 2.90
C THR A 239 19.54 5.66 2.05
N LEU A 240 19.72 5.25 0.81
CA LEU A 240 18.64 4.77 -0.07
C LEU A 240 18.61 3.24 0.02
N TYR A 241 17.48 2.68 0.39
CA TYR A 241 17.21 1.26 0.29
C TYR A 241 16.48 0.97 -1.01
N VAL A 242 16.96 -0.04 -1.76
CA VAL A 242 16.33 -0.48 -3.03
C VAL A 242 16.22 -1.99 -3.03
N VAL A 243 15.02 -2.47 -3.32
CA VAL A 243 14.76 -3.89 -3.54
C VAL A 243 15.25 -4.30 -4.94
N GLU A 244 16.07 -5.34 -5.02
CA GLU A 244 16.37 -6.04 -6.26
C GLU A 244 15.43 -7.26 -6.40
N GLY A 245 14.26 -6.99 -7.00
CA GLY A 245 13.11 -7.89 -7.01
C GLY A 245 13.26 -9.12 -7.91
N ARG A 246 14.33 -9.21 -8.73
CA ARG A 246 14.66 -10.37 -9.57
C ARG A 246 16.07 -10.91 -9.35
N ALA A 247 16.73 -10.52 -8.26
CA ALA A 247 17.99 -11.10 -7.84
C ALA A 247 17.87 -12.62 -7.65
N LYS A 248 18.98 -13.34 -7.87
CA LYS A 248 19.06 -14.80 -7.72
C LYS A 248 20.27 -15.16 -6.87
N PRO A 249 20.21 -16.24 -6.05
CA PRO A 249 19.04 -17.14 -5.85
C PRO A 249 17.89 -16.45 -5.14
N ASN A 250 18.16 -15.52 -4.22
CA ASN A 250 17.18 -14.84 -3.38
C ASN A 250 17.06 -13.36 -3.76
N ARG A 251 15.94 -12.73 -3.44
CA ARG A 251 15.72 -11.29 -3.57
C ARG A 251 16.59 -10.55 -2.56
N LEU A 252 17.03 -9.34 -2.91
CA LEU A 252 17.92 -8.53 -2.09
C LEU A 252 17.32 -7.18 -1.76
N ILE A 253 17.74 -6.60 -0.64
CA ILE A 253 17.64 -5.16 -0.40
C ILE A 253 19.06 -4.62 -0.31
N TRP A 254 19.35 -3.64 -1.13
CA TRP A 254 20.60 -2.89 -1.12
C TRP A 254 20.47 -1.66 -0.24
N ALA A 255 21.49 -1.35 0.55
CA ALA A 255 21.66 -0.07 1.23
C ALA A 255 22.76 0.72 0.50
N ILE A 256 22.42 1.92 0.05
CA ILE A 256 23.25 2.75 -0.82
C ILE A 256 23.40 4.11 -0.18
N THR A 257 24.64 4.55 0.03
CA THR A 257 24.93 5.87 0.59
C THR A 257 24.45 6.98 -0.35
N VAL A 258 23.73 7.98 0.19
CA VAL A 258 23.31 9.18 -0.54
C VAL A 258 24.14 10.35 -0.06
N LYS A 259 24.91 10.96 -0.94
CA LYS A 259 25.73 12.12 -0.65
C LYS A 259 24.92 13.41 -0.62
N ALA A 260 25.48 14.47 -0.06
CA ALA A 260 24.79 15.77 0.07
C ALA A 260 24.37 16.39 -1.27
N ASP A 261 25.12 16.11 -2.34
CA ASP A 261 24.82 16.54 -3.71
C ASP A 261 23.78 15.65 -4.43
N GLY A 262 23.23 14.65 -3.73
CA GLY A 262 22.26 13.69 -4.28
C GLY A 262 22.92 12.61 -5.15
N THR A 263 24.25 12.54 -5.26
CA THR A 263 24.92 11.42 -5.91
C THR A 263 25.00 10.21 -4.98
N LEU A 264 25.12 9.01 -5.56
CA LEU A 264 25.24 7.77 -4.81
C LEU A 264 26.71 7.46 -4.48
N GLY A 265 26.90 6.85 -3.33
CA GLY A 265 28.20 6.36 -2.85
C GLY A 265 28.25 4.84 -2.77
N GLU A 266 28.83 4.34 -1.68
CA GLU A 266 28.99 2.90 -1.45
C GLU A 266 27.63 2.20 -1.41
N ARG A 267 27.58 1.00 -2.04
CA ARG A 267 26.45 0.08 -2.03
C ARG A 267 26.84 -1.21 -1.31
N ARG A 268 26.01 -1.64 -0.37
CA ARG A 268 26.19 -2.91 0.34
C ARG A 268 24.90 -3.73 0.33
N LYS A 269 25.04 -5.05 0.30
CA LYS A 269 23.94 -5.96 0.56
C LYS A 269 23.48 -5.75 2.01
N HIS A 270 22.22 -5.41 2.19
CA HIS A 270 21.64 -5.13 3.50
C HIS A 270 20.78 -6.30 3.99
N ILE A 271 19.88 -6.79 3.14
CA ILE A 271 19.02 -7.92 3.44
C ILE A 271 19.09 -8.90 2.28
N GLU A 272 19.12 -10.18 2.61
CA GLU A 272 18.87 -11.28 1.68
C GLU A 272 17.54 -11.94 2.06
N GLY A 273 16.65 -12.08 1.09
CA GLY A 273 15.34 -12.70 1.27
C GLY A 273 15.46 -14.20 1.54
N LEU A 274 14.38 -14.76 2.09
CA LEU A 274 14.25 -16.19 2.27
C LEU A 274 14.07 -16.90 0.92
N ASP A 275 14.35 -18.20 0.90
CA ASP A 275 14.06 -19.05 -0.25
C ASP A 275 12.58 -18.92 -0.66
N TYR A 276 12.34 -18.78 -1.95
CA TYR A 276 11.02 -18.60 -2.54
C TYR A 276 10.25 -17.34 -2.12
N ALA A 277 10.88 -16.44 -1.34
CA ALA A 277 10.25 -15.17 -0.98
C ALA A 277 10.33 -14.15 -2.12
N ALA A 278 9.29 -13.35 -2.24
CA ALA A 278 9.29 -12.08 -2.93
C ALA A 278 9.44 -10.95 -1.90
N ILE A 279 10.25 -9.96 -2.23
CA ILE A 279 10.31 -8.67 -1.53
C ILE A 279 9.81 -7.64 -2.54
N ASP A 280 8.91 -6.76 -2.09
CA ASP A 280 8.23 -5.83 -2.98
C ASP A 280 8.37 -4.38 -2.50
N GLY A 281 7.29 -3.65 -2.24
CA GLY A 281 7.34 -2.31 -1.68
C GLY A 281 7.87 -2.29 -0.25
N ILE A 282 8.64 -1.26 0.11
CA ILE A 282 9.27 -1.13 1.42
C ILE A 282 9.10 0.27 1.99
N LYS A 283 8.98 0.38 3.30
CA LYS A 283 9.00 1.67 4.01
C LYS A 283 9.88 1.58 5.25
N CYS A 284 10.50 2.71 5.60
CA CYS A 284 11.31 2.86 6.81
C CYS A 284 10.49 3.52 7.92
N ASP A 285 10.63 3.07 9.17
CA ASP A 285 10.09 3.78 10.32
C ASP A 285 11.09 4.79 10.91
N GLU A 286 10.66 5.59 11.88
CA GLU A 286 11.47 6.63 12.52
C GLU A 286 12.72 6.11 13.23
N SER A 287 12.73 4.83 13.60
CA SER A 287 13.86 4.14 14.23
C SER A 287 14.79 3.47 13.21
N GLY A 288 14.47 3.53 11.92
CA GLY A 288 15.27 2.93 10.85
C GLY A 288 14.94 1.47 10.57
N ASN A 289 13.89 0.90 11.15
CA ASN A 289 13.45 -0.45 10.78
C ASN A 289 12.80 -0.44 9.40
N LEU A 290 13.04 -1.48 8.60
CA LEU A 290 12.42 -1.66 7.30
C LEU A 290 11.20 -2.57 7.41
N TRP A 291 10.06 -2.06 6.99
CA TRP A 291 8.79 -2.76 6.87
C TRP A 291 8.59 -3.12 5.41
N CYS A 292 8.66 -4.42 5.11
CA CYS A 292 8.76 -4.92 3.76
C CYS A 292 7.50 -5.69 3.37
N GLY A 293 6.88 -5.28 2.28
CA GLY A 293 5.86 -6.08 1.61
C GLY A 293 6.48 -7.42 1.19
N TRP A 294 5.83 -8.52 1.58
CA TRP A 294 6.42 -9.84 1.53
C TRP A 294 5.41 -10.89 1.06
N GLY A 295 5.92 -11.97 0.47
CA GLY A 295 5.09 -13.12 0.10
C GLY A 295 5.83 -14.13 -0.74
N GLY A 296 5.13 -15.14 -1.22
CA GLY A 296 5.69 -16.13 -2.15
C GLY A 296 6.01 -15.53 -3.52
N ASN A 297 7.08 -16.02 -4.16
CA ASN A 297 7.57 -15.55 -5.45
C ASN A 297 6.90 -16.24 -6.67
N GLY A 298 5.88 -17.07 -6.43
CA GLY A 298 5.19 -17.85 -7.45
C GLY A 298 5.80 -19.23 -7.71
N ASP A 299 6.89 -19.61 -7.02
CA ASP A 299 7.41 -20.97 -7.08
C ASP A 299 6.46 -21.92 -6.34
N PRO A 300 6.13 -23.12 -6.92
CA PRO A 300 5.27 -24.10 -6.25
C PRO A 300 5.78 -24.63 -4.91
N LYS A 301 7.06 -24.43 -4.61
CA LYS A 301 7.68 -24.80 -3.33
C LYS A 301 7.51 -23.72 -2.24
N ALA A 302 6.99 -22.54 -2.59
CA ALA A 302 6.79 -21.47 -1.63
C ALA A 302 5.73 -21.87 -0.59
N ASP A 303 6.09 -21.75 0.69
CA ASP A 303 5.16 -21.90 1.81
C ASP A 303 4.46 -20.54 2.04
N LEU A 304 3.31 -20.35 1.41
CA LEU A 304 2.59 -19.08 1.42
C LEU A 304 2.11 -18.69 2.84
N GLU A 305 1.75 -19.68 3.67
CA GLU A 305 1.32 -19.42 5.06
C GLU A 305 2.43 -18.81 5.91
N LYS A 306 3.69 -19.13 5.59
CA LYS A 306 4.87 -18.55 6.28
C LYS A 306 5.43 -17.30 5.61
N LEU A 307 5.14 -17.12 4.33
CA LEU A 307 5.73 -16.04 3.56
C LEU A 307 4.80 -14.83 3.43
N ASP A 308 3.49 -15.03 3.24
CA ASP A 308 2.59 -13.93 2.90
C ASP A 308 2.37 -12.98 4.07
N GLY A 309 2.53 -11.68 3.80
CA GLY A 309 2.36 -10.64 4.81
C GLY A 309 3.39 -9.51 4.74
N VAL A 310 3.83 -9.05 5.91
CA VAL A 310 4.85 -8.00 6.06
C VAL A 310 5.98 -8.49 6.94
N ARG A 311 7.21 -8.38 6.45
CA ARG A 311 8.40 -8.74 7.22
C ARG A 311 9.15 -7.50 7.67
N VAL A 312 9.55 -7.48 8.94
CA VAL A 312 10.19 -6.32 9.56
C VAL A 312 11.63 -6.64 9.90
N PHE A 313 12.53 -5.75 9.50
CA PHE A 313 13.97 -5.85 9.75
C PHE A 313 14.45 -4.64 10.53
N ASN A 314 15.37 -4.87 11.46
CA ASN A 314 16.01 -3.77 12.18
C ASN A 314 17.05 -3.05 11.31
N PRO A 315 17.64 -1.90 11.76
CA PRO A 315 18.66 -1.16 10.99
C PRO A 315 19.92 -1.96 10.64
N GLN A 316 20.16 -3.08 11.31
CA GLN A 316 21.27 -3.98 11.02
C GLN A 316 20.91 -5.06 9.98
N GLY A 317 19.67 -5.09 9.49
CA GLY A 317 19.18 -6.07 8.53
C GLY A 317 18.76 -7.42 9.14
N LYS A 318 18.63 -7.50 10.47
CA LYS A 318 18.11 -8.68 11.15
C LYS A 318 16.58 -8.69 11.11
N ALA A 319 15.96 -9.80 10.69
CA ALA A 319 14.53 -9.97 10.78
C ALA A 319 14.08 -10.01 12.25
N ILE A 320 13.14 -9.13 12.62
CA ILE A 320 12.67 -8.98 14.00
C ILE A 320 11.18 -9.32 14.16
N GLY A 321 10.37 -9.17 13.10
CA GLY A 321 8.94 -9.45 13.15
C GLY A 321 8.40 -9.91 11.80
N HIS A 322 7.22 -10.56 11.85
CA HIS A 322 6.44 -10.90 10.67
C HIS A 322 4.95 -10.77 11.00
N ILE A 323 4.24 -10.01 10.18
CA ILE A 323 2.80 -9.87 10.24
C ILE A 323 2.23 -10.76 9.14
N SER A 324 1.60 -11.88 9.52
CA SER A 324 1.01 -12.82 8.56
C SER A 324 -0.30 -12.27 7.99
N LEU A 325 -0.48 -12.38 6.70
CA LEU A 325 -1.71 -12.06 5.99
C LEU A 325 -2.19 -13.29 5.20
N PRO A 326 -3.48 -13.39 4.89
CA PRO A 326 -4.01 -14.50 4.09
C PRO A 326 -3.64 -14.42 2.60
N GLU A 327 -2.88 -13.42 2.20
CA GLU A 327 -2.44 -13.17 0.83
C GLU A 327 -1.13 -12.37 0.82
N ARG A 328 -0.39 -12.44 -0.27
CA ARG A 328 0.82 -11.65 -0.47
C ARG A 328 0.53 -10.16 -0.28
N CYS A 329 1.46 -9.48 0.37
CA CYS A 329 1.44 -8.03 0.54
C CYS A 329 2.46 -7.38 -0.41
N PRO A 330 2.05 -6.83 -1.55
CA PRO A 330 2.94 -6.12 -2.45
C PRO A 330 3.56 -4.87 -1.85
N ASN A 331 2.81 -4.07 -1.10
CA ASN A 331 3.32 -2.77 -0.64
C ASN A 331 2.70 -2.33 0.69
N VAL A 332 3.37 -1.41 1.36
CA VAL A 332 2.95 -0.86 2.65
C VAL A 332 3.14 0.65 2.69
N CYS A 333 2.37 1.34 3.55
CA CYS A 333 2.66 2.71 3.96
C CYS A 333 2.25 2.95 5.40
N PHE A 334 2.86 3.96 6.02
CA PHE A 334 2.43 4.47 7.30
C PHE A 334 1.43 5.61 7.12
N GLY A 335 0.49 5.72 8.05
CA GLY A 335 -0.51 6.77 8.05
C GLY A 335 -1.29 6.80 9.36
N GLY A 336 -2.56 7.24 9.27
CA GLY A 336 -3.36 7.53 10.44
C GLY A 336 -2.98 8.89 11.05
N ARG A 337 -3.71 9.31 12.08
CA ARG A 337 -3.54 10.62 12.71
C ARG A 337 -2.12 10.85 13.25
N GLU A 338 -1.55 9.82 13.88
CA GLU A 338 -0.25 9.89 14.54
C GLU A 338 0.89 9.28 13.70
N GLY A 339 0.62 8.85 12.45
CA GLY A 339 1.60 8.19 11.60
C GLY A 339 1.98 6.78 12.02
N ASN A 340 1.24 6.19 12.94
CA ASN A 340 1.50 4.89 13.56
C ASN A 340 0.53 3.79 13.14
N ARG A 341 -0.25 4.01 12.08
CA ARG A 341 -1.07 2.98 11.45
C ARG A 341 -0.37 2.49 10.21
N LEU A 342 0.09 1.25 10.23
CA LEU A 342 0.63 0.57 9.07
C LEU A 342 -0.53 0.14 8.19
N PHE A 343 -0.58 0.62 6.96
CA PHE A 343 -1.48 0.13 5.93
C PHE A 343 -0.73 -0.86 5.04
N MET A 344 -1.39 -1.95 4.71
CA MET A 344 -0.84 -3.06 3.95
C MET A 344 -1.75 -3.32 2.74
N ALA A 345 -1.22 -3.06 1.55
CA ALA A 345 -1.87 -3.42 0.31
C ALA A 345 -1.63 -4.92 0.08
N GLY A 346 -2.62 -5.74 0.41
CA GLY A 346 -2.66 -7.15 0.01
C GLY A 346 -3.07 -7.27 -1.45
N SER A 347 -2.92 -8.44 -2.05
CA SER A 347 -3.22 -8.61 -3.49
C SER A 347 -4.66 -8.20 -3.83
N HIS A 348 -5.64 -8.62 -3.01
CA HIS A 348 -7.07 -8.39 -3.26
C HIS A 348 -7.76 -7.54 -2.20
N SER A 349 -7.07 -7.25 -1.09
CA SER A 349 -7.66 -6.57 0.05
C SER A 349 -6.71 -5.53 0.64
N LEU A 350 -7.27 -4.60 1.40
CA LEU A 350 -6.53 -3.64 2.21
C LEU A 350 -6.57 -4.06 3.66
N TYR A 351 -5.43 -3.97 4.34
CA TYR A 351 -5.31 -4.26 5.76
C TYR A 351 -4.65 -3.10 6.49
N SER A 352 -4.81 -3.07 7.80
CA SER A 352 -4.07 -2.17 8.67
C SER A 352 -3.72 -2.79 10.02
N LEU A 353 -2.71 -2.22 10.64
CA LEU A 353 -2.30 -2.54 12.01
C LEU A 353 -1.79 -1.27 12.68
N PHE A 354 -2.27 -0.98 13.89
CA PHE A 354 -1.65 0.03 14.74
C PHE A 354 -0.38 -0.51 15.38
N VAL A 355 0.71 0.25 15.25
CA VAL A 355 2.04 -0.11 15.76
C VAL A 355 2.60 0.99 16.66
N ASN A 356 3.57 0.66 17.50
CA ASN A 356 4.21 1.60 18.43
C ASN A 356 5.46 2.27 17.82
N THR A 357 5.35 2.67 16.56
CA THR A 357 6.35 3.44 15.81
C THR A 357 5.65 4.23 14.72
N ARG A 358 6.37 5.16 14.07
CA ARG A 358 5.84 6.00 12.98
C ARG A 358 6.67 5.82 11.72
N GLY A 359 6.08 6.13 10.58
CA GLY A 359 6.84 6.19 9.33
C GLY A 359 7.92 7.27 9.39
N ALA A 360 9.10 7.00 8.81
CA ALA A 360 10.22 7.93 8.76
C ALA A 360 9.89 9.20 7.94
N THR A 361 9.08 9.05 6.91
CA THR A 361 8.53 10.16 6.12
C THR A 361 7.04 10.26 6.43
N PHE A 362 6.70 11.21 7.28
CA PHE A 362 5.34 11.59 7.55
C PHE A 362 5.08 12.93 6.84
N ALA A 363 4.38 12.88 5.73
CA ALA A 363 3.98 14.05 4.96
C ALA A 363 2.46 14.21 4.94
#